data_9a2ec7bbf1176805aaa976c3743e0caa
#
_entry.id   9a2ec7bbf1176805aaa976c3743e0caa
#
_cell.length_a   1.000
_cell.length_b   1.000
_cell.length_c   1.000
_cell.angle_alpha   90.00
_cell.angle_beta   90.00
_cell.angle_gamma   90.00
#
_symmetry.space_group_name_H-M   'P 1'
#
loop_
_entity.id
_entity.type
_entity.pdbx_description
1 polymer ?
#
loop_
_entity_poly.entity_id
_entity_poly.type
_entity_poly.pdbx_seq_one_letter_code
_entity_poly.pdbx_strand_id
1 'polypeptide(L)'
;GKLGNTAVFAYDANAEKLADLRLVGATAAGSAREIAEKCDFILLAVKPQHLGEVLAEIKDSVKPETVFISICAGISAEFIRERTIPNAKVVLVMPNTPMMLGCGASAMSHDETVSEDEFAFARKVIGSCGITEVIPTDKMKEIIAVNGSSPAFIYLYAKGFVDYADSVGIDKDVALRLFAQSLIGSAKMLTESGMTVDE
;
A
#
# COMPACT_ATOMS: atom_id res chain seq x y z
N GLY A 1 -10.93 10.68 12.05
CA GLY A 1 -10.54 9.88 10.87
C GLY A 1 -10.94 8.41 11.01
N LYS A 2 -10.77 7.61 9.97
CA LYS A 2 -11.12 6.17 9.95
C LYS A 2 -10.40 5.34 11.03
N LEU A 3 -9.29 5.83 11.57
CA LEU A 3 -8.47 5.17 12.60
C LEU A 3 -8.81 5.60 14.04
N GLY A 4 -9.85 6.40 14.26
CA GLY A 4 -10.25 6.87 15.58
C GLY A 4 -9.21 7.80 16.20
N ASN A 5 -8.86 7.59 17.47
CA ASN A 5 -7.92 8.42 18.24
C ASN A 5 -6.44 8.02 18.05
N THR A 6 -6.08 7.31 16.98
CA THR A 6 -4.69 6.93 16.70
C THR A 6 -3.86 8.17 16.38
N ALA A 7 -2.80 8.42 17.14
CA ALA A 7 -1.83 9.46 16.82
C ALA A 7 -0.98 9.02 15.62
N VAL A 8 -0.85 9.88 14.63
CA VAL A 8 -0.07 9.61 13.42
C VAL A 8 1.12 10.56 13.40
N PHE A 9 2.32 10.00 13.43
CA PHE A 9 3.57 10.73 13.20
C PHE A 9 4.04 10.45 11.78
N ALA A 10 4.66 11.43 11.14
CA ALA A 10 5.19 11.30 9.80
C ALA A 10 6.58 11.95 9.69
N TYR A 11 7.45 11.28 8.94
CA TYR A 11 8.74 11.82 8.52
C TYR A 11 8.96 11.55 7.03
N ASP A 12 9.42 12.55 6.32
CA ASP A 12 9.92 12.44 4.94
C ASP A 12 11.17 13.32 4.83
N ALA A 13 12.19 12.85 4.12
CA ALA A 13 13.40 13.63 3.86
C ALA A 13 13.11 14.88 2.99
N ASN A 14 11.99 14.90 2.26
CA ASN A 14 11.48 16.07 1.55
C ASN A 14 10.57 16.89 2.47
N ALA A 15 11.05 18.09 2.85
CA ALA A 15 10.33 19.01 3.74
C ALA A 15 8.98 19.48 3.19
N GLU A 16 8.81 19.58 1.86
CA GLU A 16 7.55 20.00 1.22
C GLU A 16 6.48 18.93 1.46
N LYS A 17 6.81 17.64 1.23
CA LYS A 17 5.90 16.54 1.51
C LYS A 17 5.51 16.44 2.99
N LEU A 18 6.46 16.76 3.87
CA LEU A 18 6.19 16.77 5.31
C LEU A 18 5.21 17.88 5.70
N ALA A 19 5.26 19.03 5.02
CA ALA A 19 4.30 20.11 5.21
C ALA A 19 2.87 19.69 4.80
N ASP A 20 2.73 18.99 3.67
CA ASP A 20 1.44 18.46 3.19
C ASP A 20 0.83 17.45 4.17
N LEU A 21 1.63 16.60 4.81
CA LEU A 21 1.17 15.63 5.80
C LEU A 21 0.60 16.29 7.06
N ARG A 22 1.11 17.48 7.44
CA ARG A 22 0.54 18.28 8.54
C ARG A 22 -0.88 18.75 8.25
N LEU A 23 -1.19 19.07 6.99
CA LEU A 23 -2.52 19.54 6.57
C LEU A 23 -3.59 18.45 6.74
N VAL A 24 -3.21 17.18 6.70
CA VAL A 24 -4.12 16.04 6.92
C VAL A 24 -4.11 15.52 8.35
N GLY A 25 -3.47 16.24 9.28
CA GLY A 25 -3.52 15.96 10.71
C GLY A 25 -2.42 15.04 11.24
N ALA A 26 -1.37 14.78 10.45
CA ALA A 26 -0.19 14.07 10.94
C ALA A 26 0.74 15.01 11.73
N THR A 27 1.36 14.52 12.80
CA THR A 27 2.42 15.20 13.52
C THR A 27 3.75 14.96 12.80
N ALA A 28 4.40 16.02 12.33
CA ALA A 28 5.71 15.90 11.72
C ALA A 28 6.76 15.53 12.77
N ALA A 29 7.53 14.48 12.52
CA ALA A 29 8.72 14.12 13.27
C ALA A 29 9.97 14.76 12.65
N GLY A 30 10.99 15.00 13.47
CA GLY A 30 12.25 15.59 13.03
C GLY A 30 13.20 14.60 12.36
N SER A 31 12.99 13.27 12.55
CA SER A 31 13.82 12.20 11.97
C SER A 31 13.07 10.87 11.94
N ALA A 32 13.58 9.90 11.17
CA ALA A 32 13.09 8.53 11.21
C ALA A 32 13.33 7.89 12.59
N ARG A 33 14.42 8.24 13.28
CA ARG A 33 14.71 7.81 14.64
C ARG A 33 13.62 8.21 15.62
N GLU A 34 13.12 9.44 15.55
CA GLU A 34 12.03 9.91 16.42
C GLU A 34 10.74 9.07 16.20
N ILE A 35 10.47 8.65 14.96
CA ILE A 35 9.37 7.72 14.67
C ILE A 35 9.58 6.40 15.40
N ALA A 36 10.77 5.82 15.32
CA ALA A 36 11.11 4.54 15.95
C ALA A 36 11.00 4.58 17.49
N GLU A 37 11.36 5.70 18.10
CA GLU A 37 11.28 5.89 19.56
C GLU A 37 9.83 6.03 20.06
N LYS A 38 8.94 6.67 19.26
CA LYS A 38 7.60 7.06 19.71
C LYS A 38 6.50 6.09 19.29
N CYS A 39 6.66 5.45 18.12
CA CYS A 39 5.56 4.69 17.52
C CYS A 39 5.66 3.19 17.86
N ASP A 40 4.49 2.57 18.02
CA ASP A 40 4.38 1.12 18.20
C ASP A 40 4.21 0.40 16.84
N PHE A 41 3.69 1.13 15.83
CA PHE A 41 3.57 0.68 14.45
C PHE A 41 4.34 1.63 13.54
N ILE A 42 5.17 1.08 12.66
CA ILE A 42 5.97 1.86 11.70
C ILE A 42 5.61 1.43 10.27
N LEU A 43 4.97 2.32 9.52
CA LEU A 43 4.72 2.12 8.10
C LEU A 43 5.97 2.48 7.29
N LEU A 44 6.60 1.48 6.68
CA LEU A 44 7.75 1.64 5.78
C LEU A 44 7.23 1.94 4.36
N ALA A 45 7.21 3.22 4.00
CA ALA A 45 6.67 3.74 2.74
C ALA A 45 7.74 4.43 1.87
N VAL A 46 8.98 4.02 2.03
CA VAL A 46 10.11 4.51 1.23
C VAL A 46 10.34 3.64 0.00
N LYS A 47 11.07 4.16 -0.99
CA LYS A 47 11.47 3.34 -2.13
C LYS A 47 12.39 2.21 -1.67
N PRO A 48 12.27 0.98 -2.23
CA PRO A 48 13.05 -0.18 -1.79
C PRO A 48 14.56 0.06 -1.71
N GLN A 49 15.12 0.85 -2.66
CA GLN A 49 16.55 1.17 -2.69
C GLN A 49 17.03 2.03 -1.51
N HIS A 50 16.14 2.78 -0.85
CA HIS A 50 16.47 3.62 0.31
C HIS A 50 16.15 2.94 1.64
N LEU A 51 15.46 1.81 1.61
CA LEU A 51 14.99 1.16 2.84
C LEU A 51 16.14 0.73 3.74
N GLY A 52 17.24 0.22 3.16
CA GLY A 52 18.42 -0.21 3.93
C GLY A 52 19.03 0.91 4.77
N GLU A 53 19.10 2.12 4.23
CA GLU A 53 19.63 3.31 4.92
C GLU A 53 18.70 3.73 6.07
N VAL A 54 17.37 3.75 5.81
CA VAL A 54 16.36 4.09 6.82
C VAL A 54 16.38 3.08 7.98
N LEU A 55 16.45 1.78 7.68
CA LEU A 55 16.52 0.75 8.72
C LEU A 55 17.80 0.87 9.56
N ALA A 56 18.95 1.17 8.94
CA ALA A 56 20.20 1.41 9.64
C ALA A 56 20.13 2.64 10.56
N GLU A 57 19.44 3.71 10.13
CA GLU A 57 19.24 4.92 10.95
C GLU A 57 18.42 4.64 12.22
N ILE A 58 17.37 3.82 12.11
CA ILE A 58 16.42 3.58 13.20
C ILE A 58 16.78 2.39 14.10
N LYS A 59 17.73 1.53 13.68
CA LYS A 59 18.06 0.25 14.30
C LYS A 59 18.14 0.30 15.82
N ASP A 60 18.89 1.27 16.37
CA ASP A 60 19.16 1.37 17.80
C ASP A 60 18.02 2.03 18.60
N SER A 61 16.97 2.47 17.91
CA SER A 61 15.81 3.17 18.49
C SER A 61 14.52 2.36 18.38
N VAL A 62 14.53 1.23 17.67
CA VAL A 62 13.37 0.35 17.52
C VAL A 62 13.10 -0.37 18.84
N LYS A 63 11.85 -0.32 19.30
CA LYS A 63 11.41 -1.07 20.49
C LYS A 63 11.21 -2.56 20.15
N PRO A 64 11.40 -3.48 21.10
CA PRO A 64 11.14 -4.90 20.85
C PRO A 64 9.73 -5.24 20.38
N GLU A 65 8.74 -4.43 20.79
CA GLU A 65 7.32 -4.62 20.48
C GLU A 65 6.90 -3.95 19.17
N THR A 66 7.78 -3.17 18.53
CA THR A 66 7.46 -2.44 17.30
C THR A 66 7.03 -3.39 16.18
N VAL A 67 5.89 -3.07 15.55
CA VAL A 67 5.40 -3.75 14.36
C VAL A 67 5.72 -2.93 13.13
N PHE A 68 6.49 -3.49 12.21
CA PHE A 68 6.72 -2.90 10.89
C PHE A 68 5.61 -3.30 9.92
N ILE A 69 5.03 -2.32 9.23
CA ILE A 69 4.12 -2.52 8.11
C ILE A 69 4.88 -2.10 6.86
N SER A 70 5.31 -3.04 6.03
CA SER A 70 6.12 -2.74 4.86
C SER A 70 5.28 -2.76 3.59
N ILE A 71 5.19 -1.61 2.90
CA ILE A 71 4.64 -1.50 1.54
C ILE A 71 5.74 -1.45 0.47
N CYS A 72 6.97 -1.80 0.83
CA CYS A 72 8.12 -1.80 -0.07
C CYS A 72 8.11 -3.06 -0.93
N ALA A 73 7.83 -2.92 -2.23
CA ALA A 73 7.74 -4.05 -3.15
C ALA A 73 9.03 -4.87 -3.19
N GLY A 74 8.90 -6.20 -3.11
CA GLY A 74 10.03 -7.13 -3.22
C GLY A 74 10.92 -7.24 -1.98
N ILE A 75 10.56 -6.59 -0.87
CA ILE A 75 11.28 -6.67 0.40
C ILE A 75 10.67 -7.79 1.26
N SER A 76 11.51 -8.66 1.80
CA SER A 76 11.10 -9.72 2.73
C SER A 76 11.16 -9.27 4.20
N ALA A 77 10.50 -10.04 5.08
CA ALA A 77 10.56 -9.81 6.52
C ALA A 77 12.00 -10.00 7.06
N GLU A 78 12.74 -10.98 6.51
CA GLU A 78 14.13 -11.26 6.87
C GLU A 78 15.03 -10.06 6.58
N PHE A 79 14.83 -9.39 5.42
CA PHE A 79 15.61 -8.19 5.08
C PHE A 79 15.48 -7.08 6.15
N ILE A 80 14.27 -6.92 6.72
CA ILE A 80 13.99 -5.93 7.76
C ILE A 80 14.61 -6.39 9.08
N ARG A 81 14.47 -7.68 9.46
CA ARG A 81 15.03 -8.27 10.67
C ARG A 81 16.54 -8.17 10.73
N GLU A 82 17.23 -8.51 9.65
CA GLU A 82 18.70 -8.43 9.57
C GLU A 82 19.24 -7.01 9.78
N ARG A 83 18.41 -5.99 9.52
CA ARG A 83 18.82 -4.58 9.58
C ARG A 83 18.24 -3.80 10.75
N THR A 84 17.41 -4.45 11.55
CA THR A 84 16.81 -3.87 12.77
C THR A 84 17.06 -4.78 13.97
N ILE A 85 16.07 -5.50 14.43
CA ILE A 85 16.15 -6.44 15.56
C ILE A 85 15.78 -7.84 15.09
N PRO A 86 16.43 -8.91 15.61
CA PRO A 86 16.29 -10.28 15.08
C PRO A 86 14.88 -10.83 15.01
N ASN A 87 14.02 -10.46 15.94
CA ASN A 87 12.63 -10.92 16.01
C ASN A 87 11.64 -9.80 15.68
N ALA A 88 12.03 -8.85 14.82
CA ALA A 88 11.14 -7.77 14.42
C ALA A 88 9.83 -8.34 13.87
N LYS A 89 8.72 -7.80 14.36
CA LYS A 89 7.37 -8.11 13.90
C LYS A 89 7.14 -7.40 12.56
N VAL A 90 6.84 -8.16 11.52
CA VAL A 90 6.72 -7.60 10.15
C VAL A 90 5.44 -8.06 9.50
N VAL A 91 4.63 -7.10 9.09
CA VAL A 91 3.50 -7.29 8.18
C VAL A 91 3.92 -6.83 6.79
N LEU A 92 3.89 -7.73 5.83
CA LEU A 92 4.16 -7.42 4.43
C LEU A 92 2.86 -7.02 3.74
N VAL A 93 2.92 -5.97 2.93
CA VAL A 93 1.76 -5.45 2.21
C VAL A 93 2.15 -5.17 0.77
N MET A 94 1.36 -5.66 -0.17
CA MET A 94 1.44 -5.32 -1.59
C MET A 94 0.21 -4.51 -1.97
N PRO A 95 0.27 -3.16 -1.87
CA PRO A 95 -0.81 -2.29 -2.29
C PRO A 95 -0.74 -2.00 -3.79
N ASN A 96 -1.73 -1.25 -4.29
CA ASN A 96 -1.68 -0.68 -5.63
C ASN A 96 -2.06 0.81 -5.63
N THR A 97 -1.80 1.50 -6.76
CA THR A 97 -1.96 2.95 -6.88
C THR A 97 -3.38 3.47 -6.64
N PRO A 98 -4.49 2.75 -6.95
CA PRO A 98 -5.84 3.22 -6.63
C PRO A 98 -6.10 3.47 -5.14
N MET A 99 -5.23 3.00 -4.23
CA MET A 99 -5.31 3.33 -2.80
C MET A 99 -5.31 4.84 -2.52
N MET A 100 -4.70 5.65 -3.40
CA MET A 100 -4.69 7.12 -3.28
C MET A 100 -6.11 7.71 -3.34
N LEU A 101 -7.05 7.00 -3.94
CA LEU A 101 -8.46 7.38 -4.05
C LEU A 101 -9.38 6.56 -3.11
N GLY A 102 -8.79 5.79 -2.18
CA GLY A 102 -9.56 4.92 -1.30
C GLY A 102 -10.13 3.67 -1.97
N CYS A 103 -9.65 3.34 -3.17
CA CYS A 103 -10.07 2.18 -3.98
C CYS A 103 -8.91 1.19 -4.18
N GLY A 104 -7.98 1.12 -3.22
CA GLY A 104 -6.86 0.21 -3.30
C GLY A 104 -7.25 -1.25 -3.13
N ALA A 105 -6.43 -2.13 -3.70
CA ALA A 105 -6.42 -3.56 -3.40
C ALA A 105 -5.05 -3.89 -2.82
N SER A 106 -5.01 -4.43 -1.60
CA SER A 106 -3.77 -4.73 -0.88
C SER A 106 -3.74 -6.19 -0.46
N ALA A 107 -2.77 -6.94 -0.96
CA ALA A 107 -2.46 -8.25 -0.40
C ALA A 107 -1.60 -8.08 0.84
N MET A 108 -1.85 -8.86 1.88
CA MET A 108 -1.16 -8.79 3.18
C MET A 108 -0.72 -10.17 3.63
N SER A 109 0.42 -10.22 4.31
CA SER A 109 0.85 -11.42 5.01
C SER A 109 1.68 -11.08 6.25
N HIS A 110 1.75 -12.01 7.19
CA HIS A 110 2.61 -11.98 8.37
C HIS A 110 3.00 -13.39 8.76
N ASP A 111 3.91 -13.53 9.70
CA ASP A 111 4.26 -14.79 10.35
C ASP A 111 3.87 -14.77 11.85
N GLU A 112 4.24 -15.81 12.59
CA GLU A 112 3.92 -16.01 14.00
C GLU A 112 4.49 -14.97 14.95
N THR A 113 5.39 -14.10 14.51
CA THR A 113 5.93 -13.01 15.34
C THR A 113 4.92 -11.89 15.59
N VAL A 114 3.92 -11.76 14.69
CA VAL A 114 2.86 -10.76 14.76
C VAL A 114 1.60 -11.39 15.33
N SER A 115 1.07 -10.85 16.42
CA SER A 115 -0.18 -11.33 17.00
C SER A 115 -1.39 -10.97 16.15
N GLU A 116 -2.52 -11.67 16.36
CA GLU A 116 -3.78 -11.42 15.66
C GLU A 116 -4.30 -9.99 15.86
N ASP A 117 -4.16 -9.41 17.05
CA ASP A 117 -4.58 -8.04 17.35
C ASP A 117 -3.71 -7.01 16.61
N GLU A 118 -2.40 -7.24 16.58
CA GLU A 118 -1.45 -6.38 15.83
C GLU A 118 -1.74 -6.46 14.33
N PHE A 119 -1.97 -7.65 13.81
CA PHE A 119 -2.34 -7.82 12.41
C PHE A 119 -3.69 -7.19 12.08
N ALA A 120 -4.70 -7.36 12.95
CA ALA A 120 -5.99 -6.72 12.78
C ALA A 120 -5.87 -5.18 12.74
N PHE A 121 -5.00 -4.59 13.57
CA PHE A 121 -4.71 -3.16 13.52
C PHE A 121 -4.04 -2.78 12.19
N ALA A 122 -3.02 -3.50 11.74
CA ALA A 122 -2.38 -3.27 10.45
C ALA A 122 -3.38 -3.36 9.29
N ARG A 123 -4.27 -4.36 9.30
CA ARG A 123 -5.37 -4.47 8.32
C ARG A 123 -6.31 -3.27 8.35
N LYS A 124 -6.64 -2.77 9.54
CA LYS A 124 -7.49 -1.57 9.68
C LYS A 124 -6.80 -0.33 9.08
N VAL A 125 -5.49 -0.19 9.29
CA VAL A 125 -4.69 0.92 8.71
C VAL A 125 -4.75 0.85 7.18
N ILE A 126 -4.34 -0.27 6.58
CA ILE A 126 -4.30 -0.44 5.13
C ILE A 126 -5.70 -0.44 4.52
N GLY A 127 -6.65 -1.11 5.15
CA GLY A 127 -8.06 -1.16 4.73
C GLY A 127 -8.77 0.20 4.75
N SER A 128 -8.19 1.22 5.40
CA SER A 128 -8.71 2.58 5.29
C SER A 128 -8.62 3.17 3.88
N CYS A 129 -7.78 2.58 3.02
CA CYS A 129 -7.51 3.02 1.65
C CYS A 129 -8.07 2.05 0.57
N GLY A 130 -8.87 1.06 0.96
CA GLY A 130 -9.46 0.09 0.02
C GLY A 130 -9.72 -1.27 0.67
N ILE A 131 -9.64 -2.35 -0.11
CA ILE A 131 -9.79 -3.72 0.40
C ILE A 131 -8.45 -4.34 0.78
N THR A 132 -8.48 -5.32 1.67
CA THR A 132 -7.30 -6.10 2.07
C THR A 132 -7.62 -7.60 2.04
N GLU A 133 -6.74 -8.37 1.40
CA GLU A 133 -6.82 -9.83 1.36
C GLU A 133 -5.54 -10.44 1.95
N VAL A 134 -5.70 -11.53 2.70
CA VAL A 134 -4.58 -12.24 3.32
C VAL A 134 -4.15 -13.36 2.41
N ILE A 135 -2.86 -13.45 2.14
CA ILE A 135 -2.26 -14.49 1.30
C ILE A 135 -1.04 -15.11 1.99
N PRO A 136 -0.63 -16.32 1.61
CA PRO A 136 0.62 -16.90 2.09
C PRO A 136 1.83 -16.01 1.79
N THR A 137 2.78 -15.95 2.71
CA THR A 137 3.97 -15.08 2.59
C THR A 137 4.84 -15.41 1.37
N ASP A 138 4.93 -16.68 1.02
CA ASP A 138 5.65 -17.15 -0.18
C ASP A 138 5.01 -16.70 -1.50
N LYS A 139 3.76 -16.17 -1.47
CA LYS A 139 3.04 -15.66 -2.65
C LYS A 139 3.10 -14.13 -2.80
N MET A 140 3.80 -13.45 -1.90
CA MET A 140 3.88 -11.98 -1.94
C MET A 140 4.61 -11.42 -3.17
N LYS A 141 5.43 -12.23 -3.86
CA LYS A 141 6.04 -11.85 -5.14
C LYS A 141 5.10 -12.06 -6.31
N GLU A 142 4.43 -13.21 -6.35
CA GLU A 142 3.51 -13.58 -7.43
C GLU A 142 2.30 -12.67 -7.50
N ILE A 143 1.79 -12.22 -6.35
CA ILE A 143 0.62 -11.34 -6.30
C ILE A 143 0.86 -9.97 -6.95
N ILE A 144 2.12 -9.55 -7.12
CA ILE A 144 2.47 -8.31 -7.81
C ILE A 144 1.86 -8.27 -9.22
N ALA A 145 1.85 -9.40 -9.91
CA ALA A 145 1.26 -9.51 -11.25
C ALA A 145 -0.26 -9.30 -11.25
N VAL A 146 -0.94 -9.70 -10.17
CA VAL A 146 -2.40 -9.65 -10.05
C VAL A 146 -2.88 -8.26 -9.63
N ASN A 147 -2.37 -7.72 -8.51
CA ASN A 147 -2.87 -6.45 -7.98
C ASN A 147 -1.89 -5.28 -8.10
N GLY A 148 -0.58 -5.52 -7.96
CA GLY A 148 0.43 -4.46 -8.00
C GLY A 148 0.59 -3.84 -9.38
N SER A 149 0.67 -4.68 -10.42
CA SER A 149 0.91 -4.26 -11.81
C SER A 149 -0.36 -4.03 -12.62
N SER A 150 -1.49 -4.61 -12.22
CA SER A 150 -2.75 -4.54 -12.98
C SER A 150 -3.23 -3.12 -13.31
N PRO A 151 -3.07 -2.10 -12.44
CA PRO A 151 -3.47 -0.74 -12.82
C PRO A 151 -2.73 -0.23 -14.06
N ALA A 152 -1.44 -0.55 -14.22
CA ALA A 152 -0.67 -0.13 -15.41
C ALA A 152 -1.20 -0.78 -16.69
N PHE A 153 -1.60 -2.06 -16.64
CA PHE A 153 -2.22 -2.74 -17.78
C PHE A 153 -3.59 -2.16 -18.12
N ILE A 154 -4.39 -1.84 -17.08
CA ILE A 154 -5.69 -1.16 -17.26
C ILE A 154 -5.52 0.19 -17.93
N TYR A 155 -4.50 0.99 -17.55
CA TYR A 155 -4.23 2.28 -18.18
C TYR A 155 -3.78 2.14 -19.62
N LEU A 156 -2.95 1.14 -19.93
CA LEU A 156 -2.55 0.84 -21.31
C LEU A 156 -3.75 0.41 -22.17
N TYR A 157 -4.63 -0.39 -21.58
CA TYR A 157 -5.86 -0.83 -22.24
C TYR A 157 -6.76 0.37 -22.53
N ALA A 158 -7.01 1.24 -21.54
CA ALA A 158 -7.79 2.47 -21.68
C ALA A 158 -7.23 3.37 -22.77
N LYS A 159 -5.90 3.52 -22.84
CA LYS A 159 -5.23 4.30 -23.88
C LYS A 159 -5.58 3.79 -25.28
N GLY A 160 -5.57 2.47 -25.51
CA GLY A 160 -5.92 1.87 -26.80
C GLY A 160 -7.35 2.23 -27.26
N PHE A 161 -8.31 2.18 -26.34
CA PHE A 161 -9.71 2.55 -26.64
C PHE A 161 -9.88 4.05 -26.93
N VAL A 162 -9.19 4.90 -26.17
CA VAL A 162 -9.20 6.35 -26.38
C VAL A 162 -8.55 6.74 -27.71
N ASP A 163 -7.41 6.13 -28.04
CA ASP A 163 -6.71 6.38 -29.31
C ASP A 163 -7.59 5.94 -30.51
N TYR A 164 -8.26 4.79 -30.42
CA TYR A 164 -9.21 4.35 -31.45
C TYR A 164 -10.38 5.32 -31.60
N ALA A 165 -11.00 5.74 -30.51
CA ALA A 165 -12.11 6.69 -30.53
C ALA A 165 -11.73 8.01 -31.22
N ASP A 166 -10.55 8.55 -30.91
CA ASP A 166 -9.99 9.74 -31.57
C ASP A 166 -9.85 9.54 -33.09
N SER A 167 -9.35 8.38 -33.51
CA SER A 167 -9.14 8.05 -34.93
C SER A 167 -10.42 8.02 -35.77
N VAL A 168 -11.57 7.81 -35.12
CA VAL A 168 -12.90 7.77 -35.76
C VAL A 168 -13.76 9.00 -35.43
N GLY A 169 -13.16 10.05 -34.84
CA GLY A 169 -13.80 11.33 -34.58
C GLY A 169 -14.66 11.40 -33.32
N ILE A 170 -14.46 10.49 -32.38
CA ILE A 170 -15.08 10.54 -31.04
C ILE A 170 -14.12 11.29 -30.09
N ASP A 171 -14.67 12.25 -29.35
CA ASP A 171 -13.90 13.04 -28.39
C ASP A 171 -13.23 12.14 -27.33
N LYS A 172 -11.95 12.39 -27.06
CA LYS A 172 -11.11 11.58 -26.12
C LYS A 172 -11.66 11.53 -24.71
N ASP A 173 -12.16 12.65 -24.20
CA ASP A 173 -12.67 12.73 -22.84
C ASP A 173 -14.02 12.00 -22.72
N VAL A 174 -14.85 12.04 -23.77
CA VAL A 174 -16.09 11.25 -23.85
C VAL A 174 -15.76 9.77 -23.86
N ALA A 175 -14.83 9.33 -24.71
CA ALA A 175 -14.39 7.95 -24.80
C ALA A 175 -13.80 7.45 -23.46
N LEU A 176 -12.95 8.25 -22.83
CA LEU A 176 -12.35 7.89 -21.53
C LEU A 176 -13.42 7.72 -20.45
N ARG A 177 -14.40 8.63 -20.35
CA ARG A 177 -15.47 8.52 -19.34
C ARG A 177 -16.33 7.28 -19.56
N LEU A 178 -16.70 6.98 -20.81
CA LEU A 178 -17.50 5.79 -21.13
C LEU A 178 -16.74 4.51 -20.85
N PHE A 179 -15.47 4.45 -21.24
CA PHE A 179 -14.62 3.29 -20.99
C PHE A 179 -14.37 3.07 -19.47
N ALA A 180 -14.06 4.14 -18.73
CA ALA A 180 -13.87 4.05 -17.28
C ALA A 180 -15.13 3.55 -16.58
N GLN A 181 -16.32 4.02 -16.98
CA GLN A 181 -17.59 3.52 -16.43
C GLN A 181 -17.83 2.05 -16.79
N SER A 182 -17.46 1.64 -18.01
CA SER A 182 -17.54 0.22 -18.42
C SER A 182 -16.63 -0.67 -17.58
N LEU A 183 -15.40 -0.24 -17.26
CA LEU A 183 -14.49 -0.96 -16.37
C LEU A 183 -15.08 -1.13 -14.96
N ILE A 184 -15.65 -0.06 -14.40
CA ILE A 184 -16.32 -0.11 -13.08
C ILE A 184 -17.47 -1.09 -13.11
N GLY A 185 -18.32 -1.03 -14.14
CA GLY A 185 -19.46 -1.94 -14.31
C GLY A 185 -19.03 -3.39 -14.47
N SER A 186 -18.03 -3.65 -15.32
CA SER A 186 -17.49 -5.00 -15.52
C SER A 186 -16.87 -5.58 -14.25
N ALA A 187 -16.12 -4.78 -13.48
CA ALA A 187 -15.58 -5.22 -12.20
C ALA A 187 -16.68 -5.62 -11.21
N LYS A 188 -17.79 -4.86 -11.16
CA LYS A 188 -18.96 -5.22 -10.35
C LYS A 188 -19.64 -6.48 -10.84
N MET A 189 -19.75 -6.68 -12.15
CA MET A 189 -20.28 -7.94 -12.68
C MET A 189 -19.47 -9.13 -12.23
N LEU A 190 -18.12 -9.07 -12.25
CA LEU A 190 -17.24 -10.14 -11.78
C LEU A 190 -17.38 -10.44 -10.28
N THR A 191 -17.72 -9.46 -9.45
CA THR A 191 -17.72 -9.61 -7.99
C THR A 191 -19.11 -9.75 -7.37
N GLU A 192 -20.16 -9.29 -8.05
CA GLU A 192 -21.51 -9.13 -7.46
C GLU A 192 -22.60 -9.90 -8.23
N SER A 193 -22.36 -10.30 -9.49
CA SER A 193 -23.42 -10.95 -10.31
C SER A 193 -23.56 -12.46 -10.08
N GLY A 194 -22.57 -13.11 -9.48
CA GLY A 194 -22.49 -14.57 -9.38
C GLY A 194 -22.05 -15.27 -10.68
N MET A 195 -21.75 -14.50 -11.73
CA MET A 195 -21.20 -15.04 -12.99
C MET A 195 -19.73 -15.42 -12.79
N THR A 196 -19.26 -16.42 -13.51
CA THR A 196 -17.84 -16.78 -13.55
C THR A 196 -17.08 -15.86 -14.51
N VAL A 197 -15.73 -15.90 -14.45
CA VAL A 197 -14.89 -15.12 -15.37
C VAL A 197 -15.04 -15.59 -16.83
N ASP A 198 -15.46 -16.84 -17.05
CA ASP A 198 -15.62 -17.46 -18.37
C ASP A 198 -17.01 -17.21 -18.98
N GLU A 199 -17.96 -16.71 -18.22
CA GLU A 199 -19.32 -16.29 -18.66
C GLU A 199 -19.37 -14.82 -19.05
#